data_79cd093874c4969ca488ff4a774f2e97
#
_entry.id   79cd093874c4969ca488ff4a774f2e97
#
_cell.length_a   1.000
_cell.length_b   1.000
_cell.length_c   1.000
_cell.angle_alpha   90.00
_cell.angle_beta   90.00
_cell.angle_gamma   90.00
#
_symmetry.space_group_name_H-M   'P 1'
#
loop_
_entity.id
_entity.type
_entity.pdbx_description
1 polymer ?
#
loop_
_entity_poly.entity_id
_entity_poly.type
_entity_poly.pdbx_seq_one_letter_code
_entity_poly.pdbx_strand_id
1 'polypeptide(L)'
;LGDVYKRQLEKVAEFDDALMEKFFDDPSTITEEEILRALRAGTLKMDIVPMFCGSSFKNKGVQTLLDYVCAFLPSPLDTPAIVGTNPTTGAEEDRKPSEDEKTSALAFKIATDPYVGRLTFFRVYSGKVEAGSYIYNTRSGKKERVSRLFQMHSNKQNPVEVIGAGDIGAGVGFKDIRTGDTLCDEDAPIVLESMEFPDPVIG
;
A
#
# COMPACT_ATOMS: atom_id res chain seq x y z
N LEU A 1 14.92 -22.67 27.10
CA LEU A 1 13.91 -22.44 26.06
C LEU A 1 12.56 -22.00 26.63
N GLY A 2 12.13 -22.60 27.77
CA GLY A 2 10.86 -22.27 28.41
C GLY A 2 10.74 -20.78 28.83
N ASP A 3 11.78 -20.22 29.42
CA ASP A 3 11.75 -18.82 29.89
C ASP A 3 11.70 -17.82 28.74
N VAL A 4 12.37 -18.10 27.61
CA VAL A 4 12.33 -17.25 26.41
C VAL A 4 10.95 -17.28 25.81
N TYR A 5 10.36 -18.45 25.64
CA TYR A 5 9.00 -18.61 25.12
C TYR A 5 7.96 -17.92 26.01
N LYS A 6 8.10 -18.06 27.33
CA LYS A 6 7.20 -17.43 28.30
C LYS A 6 7.24 -15.90 28.19
N ARG A 7 8.43 -15.31 28.08
CA ARG A 7 8.60 -13.86 27.89
C ARG A 7 8.02 -13.37 26.54
N GLN A 8 8.18 -14.17 25.49
CA GLN A 8 7.59 -13.83 24.19
C GLN A 8 6.07 -13.85 24.26
N LEU A 9 5.50 -14.87 24.90
CA LEU A 9 4.06 -15.00 25.07
C LEU A 9 3.48 -13.88 25.95
N GLU A 10 4.15 -13.53 27.05
CA GLU A 10 3.80 -12.40 27.91
C GLU A 10 3.76 -11.09 27.10
N LYS A 11 4.81 -10.84 26.31
CA LYS A 11 4.87 -9.62 25.49
C LYS A 11 3.79 -9.56 24.41
N VAL A 12 3.44 -10.68 23.82
CA VAL A 12 2.37 -10.76 22.81
C VAL A 12 0.99 -10.57 23.45
N ALA A 13 0.79 -11.10 24.67
CA ALA A 13 -0.47 -10.98 25.39
C ALA A 13 -0.85 -9.52 25.72
N GLU A 14 0.12 -8.60 25.81
CA GLU A 14 -0.15 -7.16 26.02
C GLU A 14 -1.05 -6.53 24.93
N PHE A 15 -1.20 -7.17 23.76
CA PHE A 15 -1.96 -6.66 22.62
C PHE A 15 -3.36 -7.25 22.47
N ASP A 16 -3.76 -8.16 23.39
CA ASP A 16 -5.09 -8.79 23.37
C ASP A 16 -5.50 -9.13 24.80
N ASP A 17 -6.50 -8.42 25.33
CA ASP A 17 -6.96 -8.56 26.73
C ASP A 17 -7.40 -10.00 27.07
N ALA A 18 -8.08 -10.68 26.13
CA ALA A 18 -8.51 -12.07 26.34
C ALA A 18 -7.31 -13.04 26.39
N LEU A 19 -6.27 -12.75 25.62
CA LEU A 19 -5.03 -13.52 25.64
C LEU A 19 -4.26 -13.27 26.95
N MET A 20 -4.30 -12.03 27.46
CA MET A 20 -3.68 -11.67 28.74
C MET A 20 -4.36 -12.40 29.90
N GLU A 21 -5.69 -12.48 29.94
CA GLU A 21 -6.42 -13.24 30.94
C GLU A 21 -6.02 -14.72 30.90
N LYS A 22 -5.99 -15.35 29.74
CA LYS A 22 -5.55 -16.75 29.58
C LYS A 22 -4.08 -16.97 30.01
N PHE A 23 -3.21 -15.99 29.73
CA PHE A 23 -1.80 -16.08 30.12
C PHE A 23 -1.63 -16.14 31.64
N PHE A 24 -2.45 -15.42 32.40
CA PHE A 24 -2.40 -15.45 33.88
C PHE A 24 -3.13 -16.65 34.48
N ASP A 25 -4.21 -17.11 33.83
CA ASP A 25 -5.01 -18.23 34.36
C ASP A 25 -4.35 -19.59 34.01
N ASP A 26 -4.26 -19.91 32.72
CA ASP A 26 -3.60 -21.12 32.23
C ASP A 26 -2.98 -20.91 30.85
N PRO A 27 -1.67 -20.61 30.75
CA PRO A 27 -0.99 -20.40 29.47
C PRO A 27 -1.05 -21.61 28.51
N SER A 28 -1.35 -22.81 28.99
CA SER A 28 -1.44 -24.00 28.14
C SER A 28 -2.69 -24.02 27.26
N THR A 29 -3.67 -23.19 27.57
CA THR A 29 -4.92 -23.04 26.80
C THR A 29 -4.80 -22.08 25.60
N ILE A 30 -3.68 -21.36 25.51
CA ILE A 30 -3.44 -20.38 24.44
C ILE A 30 -3.15 -21.10 23.13
N THR A 31 -3.89 -20.73 22.10
CA THR A 31 -3.74 -21.29 20.75
C THR A 31 -2.79 -20.48 19.89
N GLU A 32 -2.23 -21.12 18.86
CA GLU A 32 -1.38 -20.44 17.88
C GLU A 32 -2.13 -19.29 17.16
N GLU A 33 -3.41 -19.50 16.85
CA GLU A 33 -4.25 -18.49 16.20
C GLU A 33 -4.41 -17.22 17.06
N GLU A 34 -4.57 -17.37 18.36
CA GLU A 34 -4.64 -16.24 19.29
C GLU A 34 -3.31 -15.48 19.36
N ILE A 35 -2.20 -16.19 19.37
CA ILE A 35 -0.86 -15.57 19.32
C ILE A 35 -0.67 -14.79 18.03
N LEU A 36 -1.00 -15.38 16.88
CA LEU A 36 -0.85 -14.73 15.59
C LEU A 36 -1.73 -13.48 15.47
N ARG A 37 -2.95 -13.54 15.98
CA ARG A 37 -3.86 -12.38 16.01
C ARG A 37 -3.30 -11.23 16.86
N ALA A 38 -2.81 -11.53 18.05
CA ALA A 38 -2.21 -10.52 18.93
C ALA A 38 -0.91 -9.96 18.37
N LEU A 39 -0.04 -10.80 17.78
CA LEU A 39 1.16 -10.36 17.05
C LEU A 39 0.82 -9.41 15.91
N ARG A 40 -0.22 -9.73 15.11
CA ARG A 40 -0.70 -8.83 14.06
C ARG A 40 -1.14 -7.49 14.63
N ALA A 41 -1.93 -7.50 15.70
CA ALA A 41 -2.43 -6.28 16.33
C ALA A 41 -1.29 -5.36 16.79
N GLY A 42 -0.28 -5.91 17.45
CA GLY A 42 0.90 -5.16 17.88
C GLY A 42 1.77 -4.67 16.71
N THR A 43 1.88 -5.47 15.65
CA THR A 43 2.65 -5.09 14.44
C THR A 43 1.97 -3.95 13.69
N LEU A 44 0.64 -3.99 13.52
CA LEU A 44 -0.12 -2.93 12.84
C LEU A 44 -0.08 -1.60 13.60
N LYS A 45 0.04 -1.64 14.93
CA LYS A 45 0.24 -0.45 15.78
C LYS A 45 1.69 0.07 15.78
N MET A 46 2.63 -0.66 15.17
CA MET A 46 4.06 -0.38 15.21
C MET A 46 4.70 -0.48 16.60
N ASP A 47 4.04 -1.18 17.54
CA ASP A 47 4.54 -1.37 18.91
C ASP A 47 5.55 -2.52 19.01
N ILE A 48 5.47 -3.48 18.07
CA ILE A 48 6.41 -4.60 17.96
C ILE A 48 6.83 -4.82 16.51
N VAL A 49 8.02 -5.42 16.35
CA VAL A 49 8.56 -5.84 15.07
C VAL A 49 8.87 -7.34 15.13
N PRO A 50 8.10 -8.19 14.43
CA PRO A 50 8.40 -9.61 14.34
C PRO A 50 9.74 -9.86 13.65
N MET A 51 10.59 -10.70 14.26
CA MET A 51 11.89 -11.08 13.71
C MET A 51 11.92 -12.57 13.39
N PHE A 52 12.45 -12.91 12.22
CA PHE A 52 12.54 -14.28 11.73
C PHE A 52 13.97 -14.65 11.38
N CYS A 53 14.32 -15.90 11.62
CA CYS A 53 15.61 -16.46 11.24
C CYS A 53 15.45 -17.44 10.07
N GLY A 54 16.36 -17.36 9.10
CA GLY A 54 16.34 -18.24 7.96
C GLY A 54 17.67 -18.25 7.22
N SER A 55 17.74 -19.07 6.19
CA SER A 55 18.86 -19.11 5.25
C SER A 55 18.32 -19.19 3.81
N SER A 56 18.28 -18.06 3.13
CA SER A 56 17.81 -17.97 1.75
C SER A 56 18.67 -18.81 0.79
N PHE A 57 19.97 -18.82 1.01
CA PHE A 57 20.89 -19.64 0.21
C PHE A 57 20.57 -21.15 0.31
N LYS A 58 20.14 -21.62 1.48
CA LYS A 58 19.75 -23.02 1.71
C LYS A 58 18.25 -23.27 1.54
N ASN A 59 17.48 -22.26 1.13
CA ASN A 59 16.02 -22.28 1.05
C ASN A 59 15.36 -22.77 2.35
N LYS A 60 15.84 -22.25 3.50
CA LYS A 60 15.30 -22.55 4.84
C LYS A 60 14.55 -21.33 5.39
N GLY A 61 13.28 -21.52 5.76
CA GLY A 61 12.43 -20.49 6.35
C GLY A 61 11.92 -19.41 5.37
N VAL A 62 12.18 -19.54 4.05
CA VAL A 62 11.76 -18.53 3.06
C VAL A 62 10.25 -18.52 2.90
N GLN A 63 9.62 -19.69 2.75
CA GLN A 63 8.17 -19.82 2.61
C GLN A 63 7.46 -19.29 3.87
N THR A 64 7.90 -19.71 5.05
CA THR A 64 7.38 -19.24 6.33
C THR A 64 7.49 -17.72 6.48
N LEU A 65 8.60 -17.11 6.03
CA LEU A 65 8.75 -15.66 6.02
C LEU A 65 7.69 -15.00 5.14
N LEU A 66 7.45 -15.53 3.94
CA LEU A 66 6.44 -14.99 3.01
C LEU A 66 5.02 -15.14 3.57
N ASP A 67 4.72 -16.25 4.23
CA ASP A 67 3.44 -16.47 4.90
C ASP A 67 3.22 -15.41 6.00
N TYR A 68 4.25 -15.12 6.79
CA TYR A 68 4.17 -14.12 7.84
C TYR A 68 4.22 -12.67 7.33
N VAL A 69 4.80 -12.40 6.16
CA VAL A 69 4.63 -11.12 5.47
C VAL A 69 3.14 -10.88 5.18
N CYS A 70 2.43 -11.88 4.66
CA CYS A 70 1.00 -11.79 4.42
C CYS A 70 0.18 -11.70 5.72
N ALA A 71 0.62 -12.40 6.78
CA ALA A 71 -0.10 -12.42 8.05
C ALA A 71 0.04 -11.13 8.86
N PHE A 72 1.20 -10.46 8.85
CA PHE A 72 1.50 -9.37 9.78
C PHE A 72 1.59 -7.98 9.14
N LEU A 73 1.92 -7.86 7.85
CA LEU A 73 1.99 -6.54 7.23
C LEU A 73 0.59 -6.00 6.92
N PRO A 74 0.38 -4.67 7.01
CA PRO A 74 -0.91 -4.06 6.74
C PRO A 74 -1.31 -4.20 5.27
N SER A 75 -2.55 -4.57 5.03
CA SER A 75 -3.20 -4.41 3.74
C SER A 75 -3.70 -2.96 3.58
N PRO A 76 -4.09 -2.53 2.38
CA PRO A 76 -4.75 -1.24 2.19
C PRO A 76 -6.01 -1.05 3.05
N LEU A 77 -6.68 -2.15 3.43
CA LEU A 77 -7.88 -2.11 4.29
C LEU A 77 -7.55 -1.93 5.77
N ASP A 78 -6.33 -2.22 6.19
CA ASP A 78 -5.86 -2.03 7.57
C ASP A 78 -5.37 -0.59 7.83
N THR A 79 -5.19 0.20 6.76
CA THR A 79 -4.72 1.59 6.85
C THR A 79 -5.89 2.58 6.85
N PRO A 80 -5.75 3.75 7.50
CA PRO A 80 -6.75 4.81 7.39
C PRO A 80 -7.02 5.19 5.93
N ALA A 81 -8.22 5.71 5.68
CA ALA A 81 -8.55 6.32 4.39
C ALA A 81 -7.53 7.43 4.07
N ILE A 82 -7.15 7.54 2.80
CA ILE A 82 -6.26 8.63 2.40
C ILE A 82 -7.00 9.94 2.43
N VAL A 83 -6.37 10.95 3.02
CA VAL A 83 -6.90 12.31 3.07
C VAL A 83 -6.28 13.13 1.94
N GLY A 84 -7.08 13.93 1.30
CA GLY A 84 -6.64 14.89 0.29
C GLY A 84 -7.46 16.17 0.36
N THR A 85 -7.08 17.16 -0.41
CA THR A 85 -7.76 18.47 -0.44
C THR A 85 -8.51 18.62 -1.75
N ASN A 86 -9.76 19.00 -1.68
CA ASN A 86 -10.54 19.35 -2.87
C ASN A 86 -10.00 20.67 -3.45
N PRO A 87 -9.49 20.70 -4.68
CA PRO A 87 -8.85 21.90 -5.25
C PRO A 87 -9.82 23.04 -5.52
N THR A 88 -11.13 22.77 -5.56
CA THR A 88 -12.17 23.79 -5.82
C THR A 88 -12.69 24.42 -4.53
N THR A 89 -12.91 23.62 -3.52
CA THR A 89 -13.52 24.08 -2.24
C THR A 89 -12.49 24.33 -1.15
N GLY A 90 -11.28 23.75 -1.26
CA GLY A 90 -10.26 23.77 -0.22
C GLY A 90 -10.59 22.87 0.99
N ALA A 91 -11.67 22.09 0.92
CA ALA A 91 -12.04 21.17 2.00
C ALA A 91 -11.19 19.91 1.97
N GLU A 92 -10.91 19.36 3.15
CA GLU A 92 -10.34 18.03 3.27
C GLU A 92 -11.41 16.99 2.99
N GLU A 93 -11.04 15.99 2.20
CA GLU A 93 -11.87 14.85 1.86
C GLU A 93 -11.07 13.57 2.05
N ASP A 94 -11.71 12.53 2.53
CA ASP A 94 -11.13 11.20 2.63
C ASP A 94 -11.58 10.30 1.47
N ARG A 95 -10.74 9.34 1.11
CA ARG A 95 -11.02 8.29 0.12
C ARG A 95 -10.70 6.93 0.73
N LYS A 96 -11.70 6.07 0.78
CA LYS A 96 -11.53 4.70 1.29
C LYS A 96 -10.88 3.81 0.23
N PRO A 97 -10.10 2.82 0.62
CA PRO A 97 -9.47 1.88 -0.31
C PRO A 97 -10.50 0.85 -0.82
N SER A 98 -11.43 1.30 -1.64
CA SER A 98 -12.50 0.51 -2.26
C SER A 98 -12.55 0.80 -3.76
N GLU A 99 -12.79 -0.23 -4.57
CA GLU A 99 -12.97 -0.09 -6.02
C GLU A 99 -14.29 0.60 -6.41
N ASP A 100 -15.27 0.63 -5.50
CA ASP A 100 -16.56 1.29 -5.69
C ASP A 100 -16.50 2.79 -5.34
N GLU A 101 -15.38 3.26 -4.80
CA GLU A 101 -15.17 4.66 -4.44
C GLU A 101 -14.76 5.50 -5.66
N LYS A 102 -14.85 6.81 -5.56
CA LYS A 102 -14.30 7.73 -6.57
C LYS A 102 -12.81 7.54 -6.73
N THR A 103 -12.34 7.53 -7.96
CA THR A 103 -10.94 7.23 -8.25
C THR A 103 -10.00 8.30 -7.70
N SER A 104 -8.96 7.85 -7.02
CA SER A 104 -7.80 8.68 -6.68
C SER A 104 -6.52 7.87 -6.77
N ALA A 105 -5.53 8.39 -7.48
CA ALA A 105 -4.24 7.77 -7.66
C ALA A 105 -3.12 8.82 -7.65
N LEU A 106 -1.95 8.44 -7.20
CA LEU A 106 -0.76 9.30 -7.15
C LEU A 106 0.30 8.78 -8.11
N ALA A 107 0.73 9.62 -9.05
CA ALA A 107 1.86 9.34 -9.91
C ALA A 107 3.17 9.62 -9.14
N PHE A 108 3.88 8.57 -8.73
CA PHE A 108 5.04 8.70 -7.85
C PHE A 108 6.39 8.55 -8.57
N LYS A 109 6.40 8.02 -9.80
CA LYS A 109 7.63 7.84 -10.58
C LYS A 109 7.35 7.88 -12.07
N ILE A 110 8.22 8.53 -12.82
CA ILE A 110 8.23 8.52 -14.28
C ILE A 110 9.57 7.95 -14.75
N ALA A 111 9.52 6.97 -15.65
CA ALA A 111 10.68 6.37 -16.26
C ALA A 111 10.57 6.43 -17.78
N THR A 112 11.71 6.40 -18.47
CA THR A 112 11.77 6.23 -19.92
C THR A 112 12.07 4.79 -20.23
N ASP A 113 11.20 4.16 -21.01
CA ASP A 113 11.35 2.80 -21.48
C ASP A 113 11.67 2.82 -22.98
N PRO A 114 12.66 2.02 -23.47
CA PRO A 114 13.05 2.02 -24.88
C PRO A 114 11.94 1.58 -25.85
N TYR A 115 10.97 0.79 -25.38
CA TYR A 115 9.93 0.18 -26.23
C TYR A 115 8.59 0.90 -26.17
N VAL A 116 8.22 1.36 -24.97
CA VAL A 116 6.90 1.98 -24.77
C VAL A 116 6.98 3.49 -24.52
N GLY A 117 8.19 4.04 -24.46
CA GLY A 117 8.41 5.45 -24.23
C GLY A 117 8.25 5.84 -22.75
N ARG A 118 7.44 6.86 -22.49
CA ARG A 118 7.26 7.38 -21.13
C ARG A 118 6.32 6.47 -20.34
N LEU A 119 6.84 5.86 -19.28
CA LEU A 119 6.14 4.95 -18.37
C LEU A 119 5.91 5.66 -17.03
N THR A 120 4.66 5.83 -16.66
CA THR A 120 4.26 6.48 -15.41
C THR A 120 3.83 5.43 -14.40
N PHE A 121 4.52 5.36 -13.27
CA PHE A 121 4.14 4.51 -12.14
C PHE A 121 3.22 5.30 -11.22
N PHE A 122 2.11 4.68 -10.85
CA PHE A 122 1.15 5.27 -9.95
C PHE A 122 0.59 4.23 -8.97
N ARG A 123 0.15 4.71 -7.80
CA ARG A 123 -0.60 3.91 -6.83
C ARG A 123 -2.04 4.38 -6.84
N VAL A 124 -2.97 3.45 -6.95
CA VAL A 124 -4.41 3.71 -6.79
C VAL A 124 -4.76 3.61 -5.30
N TYR A 125 -5.31 4.66 -4.74
CA TYR A 125 -5.75 4.71 -3.34
C TYR A 125 -7.24 4.39 -3.20
N SER A 126 -8.05 4.80 -4.18
CA SER A 126 -9.49 4.52 -4.23
C SER A 126 -9.95 4.40 -5.68
N GLY A 127 -11.07 3.72 -5.88
CA GLY A 127 -11.60 3.48 -7.21
C GLY A 127 -10.72 2.56 -8.04
N LYS A 128 -10.72 2.76 -9.34
CA LYS A 128 -9.94 1.98 -10.30
C LYS A 128 -9.55 2.81 -11.51
N VAL A 129 -8.44 2.43 -12.14
CA VAL A 129 -7.96 2.99 -13.40
C VAL A 129 -8.07 1.93 -14.48
N GLU A 130 -8.73 2.24 -15.59
CA GLU A 130 -8.99 1.32 -16.69
C GLU A 130 -8.18 1.69 -17.94
N ALA A 131 -7.67 0.68 -18.64
CA ALA A 131 -6.98 0.87 -19.92
C ALA A 131 -7.96 1.40 -20.99
N GLY A 132 -7.49 2.32 -21.81
CA GLY A 132 -8.31 2.99 -22.83
C GLY A 132 -9.17 4.14 -22.33
N SER A 133 -9.27 4.35 -21.00
CA SER A 133 -10.06 5.41 -20.38
C SER A 133 -9.36 6.77 -20.36
N TYR A 134 -10.05 7.75 -19.79
CA TYR A 134 -9.51 9.07 -19.45
C TYR A 134 -9.57 9.28 -17.96
N ILE A 135 -8.53 9.89 -17.40
CA ILE A 135 -8.44 10.27 -15.99
C ILE A 135 -8.08 11.75 -15.89
N TYR A 136 -8.60 12.44 -14.88
CA TYR A 136 -8.35 13.86 -14.68
C TYR A 136 -7.07 14.08 -13.88
N ASN A 137 -6.19 14.97 -14.37
CA ASN A 137 -4.98 15.38 -13.66
C ASN A 137 -5.25 16.73 -12.98
N THR A 138 -5.27 16.76 -11.67
CA THR A 138 -5.62 17.95 -10.87
C THR A 138 -4.64 19.12 -11.04
N ARG A 139 -3.33 18.83 -11.24
CA ARG A 139 -2.32 19.86 -11.45
C ARG A 139 -2.51 20.57 -12.80
N SER A 140 -2.68 19.80 -13.88
CA SER A 140 -2.79 20.36 -15.22
C SER A 140 -4.19 20.86 -15.55
N GLY A 141 -5.21 20.44 -14.79
CA GLY A 141 -6.60 20.73 -15.07
C GLY A 141 -7.13 20.08 -16.35
N LYS A 142 -6.52 18.97 -16.78
CA LYS A 142 -6.83 18.31 -18.04
C LYS A 142 -7.06 16.81 -17.88
N LYS A 143 -7.82 16.25 -18.84
CA LYS A 143 -7.96 14.80 -18.96
C LYS A 143 -6.74 14.21 -19.64
N GLU A 144 -6.18 13.22 -19.04
CA GLU A 144 -5.08 12.40 -19.57
C GLU A 144 -5.62 11.07 -20.08
N ARG A 145 -5.11 10.59 -21.21
CA ARG A 145 -5.51 9.30 -21.75
C ARG A 145 -4.64 8.19 -21.18
N VAL A 146 -5.29 7.19 -20.61
CA VAL A 146 -4.65 5.94 -20.16
C VAL A 146 -4.67 4.96 -21.33
N SER A 147 -3.64 4.94 -22.17
CA SER A 147 -3.67 4.10 -23.37
C SER A 147 -3.53 2.62 -23.07
N ARG A 148 -2.57 2.26 -22.21
CA ARG A 148 -2.32 0.88 -21.75
C ARG A 148 -1.87 0.91 -20.30
N LEU A 149 -2.19 -0.18 -19.59
CA LEU A 149 -1.79 -0.43 -18.21
C LEU A 149 -0.92 -1.67 -18.12
N PHE A 150 0.00 -1.67 -17.18
CA PHE A 150 0.90 -2.77 -16.92
C PHE A 150 1.03 -3.02 -15.43
N GLN A 151 1.01 -4.27 -15.04
CA GLN A 151 1.56 -4.72 -13.78
C GLN A 151 3.02 -5.10 -14.00
N MET A 152 3.91 -4.39 -13.31
CA MET A 152 5.34 -4.58 -13.49
C MET A 152 5.86 -5.69 -12.61
N HIS A 153 6.64 -6.59 -13.21
CA HIS A 153 7.37 -7.63 -12.50
C HIS A 153 8.83 -7.56 -12.93
N SER A 154 9.66 -6.90 -12.14
CA SER A 154 11.03 -6.53 -12.53
C SER A 154 11.01 -5.68 -13.81
N ASN A 155 11.62 -6.14 -14.89
CA ASN A 155 11.61 -5.51 -16.22
C ASN A 155 10.50 -6.03 -17.16
N LYS A 156 9.68 -6.98 -16.69
CA LYS A 156 8.55 -7.50 -17.48
C LYS A 156 7.33 -6.61 -17.31
N GLN A 157 6.72 -6.28 -18.44
CA GLN A 157 5.49 -5.49 -18.53
C GLN A 157 4.34 -6.45 -18.81
N ASN A 158 3.57 -6.79 -17.79
CA ASN A 158 2.39 -7.63 -17.94
C ASN A 158 1.18 -6.73 -18.21
N PRO A 159 0.59 -6.75 -19.43
CA PRO A 159 -0.57 -5.93 -19.73
C PRO A 159 -1.74 -6.33 -18.85
N VAL A 160 -2.46 -5.32 -18.33
CA VAL A 160 -3.69 -5.51 -17.55
C VAL A 160 -4.74 -4.49 -18.03
N GLU A 161 -6.01 -4.86 -17.84
CA GLU A 161 -7.13 -3.99 -18.23
C GLU A 161 -7.48 -2.98 -17.13
N VAL A 162 -7.24 -3.34 -15.87
CA VAL A 162 -7.65 -2.55 -14.69
C VAL A 162 -6.56 -2.62 -13.62
N ILE A 163 -6.33 -1.49 -12.94
CA ILE A 163 -5.58 -1.40 -11.68
C ILE A 163 -6.55 -0.87 -10.62
N GLY A 164 -6.80 -1.64 -9.58
CA GLY A 164 -7.76 -1.33 -8.50
C GLY A 164 -7.14 -0.66 -7.30
N ALA A 165 -8.00 -0.26 -6.35
CA ALA A 165 -7.61 0.37 -5.09
C ALA A 165 -6.63 -0.50 -4.30
N GLY A 166 -5.53 0.13 -3.84
CA GLY A 166 -4.44 -0.53 -3.13
C GLY A 166 -3.28 -1.00 -4.01
N ASP A 167 -3.50 -1.15 -5.31
CA ASP A 167 -2.50 -1.64 -6.24
C ASP A 167 -1.57 -0.53 -6.77
N ILE A 168 -0.40 -0.98 -7.22
CA ILE A 168 0.57 -0.18 -7.94
C ILE A 168 0.61 -0.67 -9.39
N GLY A 169 0.42 0.26 -10.32
CA GLY A 169 0.50 -0.01 -11.74
C GLY A 169 1.42 0.95 -12.47
N ALA A 170 1.63 0.66 -13.74
CA ALA A 170 2.30 1.54 -14.66
C ALA A 170 1.43 1.80 -15.89
N GLY A 171 1.39 3.04 -16.37
CA GLY A 171 0.58 3.42 -17.49
C GLY A 171 1.37 4.20 -18.54
N VAL A 172 0.91 4.12 -19.78
CA VAL A 172 1.40 4.91 -20.92
C VAL A 172 0.26 5.66 -21.57
N GLY A 173 0.61 6.77 -22.25
CA GLY A 173 -0.36 7.60 -22.97
C GLY A 173 -0.56 8.99 -22.35
N PHE A 174 -0.10 9.19 -21.11
CA PHE A 174 -0.13 10.48 -20.44
C PHE A 174 0.76 11.51 -21.18
N LYS A 175 0.23 12.70 -21.44
CA LYS A 175 0.92 13.78 -22.18
C LYS A 175 1.62 14.76 -21.24
N ASP A 176 0.91 15.23 -20.21
CA ASP A 176 1.41 16.25 -19.28
C ASP A 176 1.30 15.74 -17.83
N ILE A 177 2.09 14.71 -17.50
CA ILE A 177 2.14 14.15 -16.16
C ILE A 177 3.52 14.37 -15.55
N ARG A 178 3.55 14.64 -14.25
CA ARG A 178 4.76 14.79 -13.43
C ARG A 178 4.70 13.90 -12.20
N THR A 179 5.85 13.62 -11.62
CA THR A 179 5.93 12.97 -10.32
C THR A 179 5.27 13.87 -9.28
N GLY A 180 4.38 13.28 -8.46
CA GLY A 180 3.56 14.01 -7.49
C GLY A 180 2.17 14.41 -7.99
N ASP A 181 1.86 14.23 -9.29
CA ASP A 181 0.54 14.54 -9.80
C ASP A 181 -0.51 13.58 -9.27
N THR A 182 -1.66 14.13 -8.86
CA THR A 182 -2.84 13.34 -8.51
C THR A 182 -3.71 13.14 -9.74
N LEU A 183 -4.10 11.89 -9.96
CA LEU A 183 -5.03 11.45 -10.99
C LEU A 183 -6.34 11.04 -10.32
N CYS A 184 -7.47 11.56 -10.77
CA CYS A 184 -8.77 11.32 -10.13
C CYS A 184 -9.92 11.40 -11.14
N ASP A 185 -11.14 11.17 -10.65
CA ASP A 185 -12.35 11.47 -11.41
C ASP A 185 -12.56 12.98 -11.49
N GLU A 186 -13.00 13.46 -12.67
CA GLU A 186 -13.23 14.89 -12.91
C GLU A 186 -14.38 15.47 -12.08
N ASP A 187 -15.40 14.67 -11.78
CA ASP A 187 -16.56 15.05 -10.98
C ASP A 187 -16.31 14.98 -9.46
N ALA A 188 -15.18 14.44 -9.05
CA ALA A 188 -14.75 14.36 -7.66
C ALA A 188 -13.24 14.69 -7.51
N PRO A 189 -12.83 15.92 -7.86
CA PRO A 189 -11.43 16.28 -7.88
C PRO A 189 -10.85 16.32 -6.47
N ILE A 190 -9.69 15.70 -6.31
CA ILE A 190 -8.93 15.67 -5.06
C ILE A 190 -7.45 15.85 -5.37
N VAL A 191 -6.73 16.52 -4.50
CA VAL A 191 -5.27 16.59 -4.49
C VAL A 191 -4.79 15.79 -3.30
N LEU A 192 -4.15 14.68 -3.55
CA LEU A 192 -3.45 13.92 -2.54
C LEU A 192 -2.18 14.68 -2.15
N GLU A 193 -1.65 14.39 -0.97
CA GLU A 193 -0.45 15.07 -0.47
C GLU A 193 0.66 15.04 -1.52
N SER A 194 1.13 16.22 -1.92
CA SER A 194 2.21 16.35 -2.89
C SER A 194 3.53 15.95 -2.22
N MET A 195 4.31 15.10 -2.89
CA MET A 195 5.68 14.83 -2.44
C MET A 195 6.50 16.11 -2.55
N GLU A 196 6.94 16.64 -1.41
CA GLU A 196 7.91 17.75 -1.39
C GLU A 196 9.30 17.18 -1.62
N PHE A 197 9.90 17.56 -2.74
CA PHE A 197 11.30 17.27 -3.00
C PHE A 197 12.15 18.43 -2.50
N PRO A 198 13.18 18.19 -1.70
CA PRO A 198 14.10 19.27 -1.31
C PRO A 198 14.76 19.84 -2.57
N ASP A 199 14.93 21.15 -2.59
CA ASP A 199 15.66 21.82 -3.66
C ASP A 199 17.08 21.27 -3.76
N PRO A 200 17.57 20.96 -4.98
CA PRO A 200 18.93 20.47 -5.15
C PRO A 200 19.95 21.51 -4.70
N VAL A 201 20.83 21.12 -3.79
CA VAL A 201 21.86 21.99 -3.21
C VAL A 201 23.01 22.23 -4.20
N ILE A 202 23.11 21.40 -5.24
CA ILE A 202 24.14 21.47 -6.29
C ILE A 202 23.45 21.30 -7.66
N GLY A 203 23.68 22.25 -8.51
CA GLY A 203 23.26 22.19 -9.91
C GLY A 203 24.33 21.57 -10.80
#